data_3ebd4da9691a094cbff2618deb311004
#
_entry.id   3ebd4da9691a094cbff2618deb311004
#
_cell.length_a   1.000
_cell.length_b   1.000
_cell.length_c   1.000
_cell.angle_alpha   90.00
_cell.angle_beta   90.00
_cell.angle_gamma   90.00
#
_symmetry.space_group_name_H-M   'P 1'
#
loop_
_entity.id
_entity.type
_entity.pdbx_description
1 polymer ?
#
loop_
_entity_poly.entity_id
_entity_poly.type
_entity_poly.pdbx_seq_one_letter_code
_entity_poly.pdbx_strand_id
1 'polypeptide(L)'
;MKQELRRIFLVEDNPGDLRLIQEALSLQEIQYDLTHVETADEAIRAINQYGSQAGNVPDLILLDFNIPRGDARDILMAVSKNPALKGIPKAVVTSSVAPRDRQQALDLGAQCFIYKPPDLDAFLAEVGSTIANLLNQDQSRGIACKAQ
;
A
#
# COMPACT_ATOMS: atom_id res chain seq x y z
N MET A 1 -5.63 -11.95 23.78
CA MET A 1 -4.45 -11.78 22.93
C MET A 1 -4.31 -10.34 22.48
N LYS A 2 -3.13 -9.84 22.59
CA LYS A 2 -2.85 -8.49 22.14
C LYS A 2 -2.75 -8.46 20.63
N GLN A 3 -3.49 -7.56 20.00
CA GLN A 3 -3.31 -7.32 18.58
C GLN A 3 -2.03 -6.52 18.36
N GLU A 4 -1.28 -6.91 17.34
CA GLU A 4 -0.10 -6.15 16.96
C GLU A 4 -0.49 -4.86 16.28
N LEU A 5 0.22 -3.80 16.62
CA LEU A 5 0.11 -2.54 15.90
C LEU A 5 0.78 -2.68 14.54
N ARG A 6 0.02 -2.46 13.48
CA ARG A 6 0.53 -2.57 12.12
C ARG A 6 0.90 -1.20 11.60
N ARG A 7 2.08 -1.09 11.05
CA ARG A 7 2.56 0.17 10.50
C ARG A 7 2.32 0.17 9.00
N ILE A 8 1.53 1.14 8.55
CA ILE A 8 1.15 1.23 7.14
C ILE A 8 1.65 2.56 6.57
N PHE A 9 2.37 2.48 5.47
CA PHE A 9 2.79 3.66 4.71
C PHE A 9 1.86 3.82 3.53
N LEU A 10 1.15 4.93 3.46
CA LEU A 10 0.12 5.16 2.45
C LEU A 10 0.41 6.42 1.66
N VAL A 11 0.41 6.29 0.34
CA VAL A 11 0.52 7.43 -0.57
C VAL A 11 -0.83 7.63 -1.23
N GLU A 12 -1.50 8.72 -0.88
CA GLU A 12 -2.86 8.98 -1.35
C GLU A 12 -3.14 10.47 -1.24
N ASP A 13 -3.50 11.11 -2.35
CA ASP A 13 -3.77 12.56 -2.34
C ASP A 13 -5.25 12.90 -2.19
N ASN A 14 -6.15 11.94 -2.31
CA ASN A 14 -7.59 12.18 -2.22
C ASN A 14 -8.04 11.96 -0.77
N PRO A 15 -8.52 13.03 -0.09
CA PRO A 15 -8.93 12.89 1.31
C PRO A 15 -10.10 11.94 1.52
N GLY A 16 -11.00 11.84 0.53
CA GLY A 16 -12.12 10.91 0.61
C GLY A 16 -11.65 9.47 0.58
N ASP A 17 -10.73 9.16 -0.32
CA ASP A 17 -10.19 7.81 -0.40
C ASP A 17 -9.36 7.45 0.82
N LEU A 18 -8.62 8.42 1.36
CA LEU A 18 -7.90 8.21 2.61
C LEU A 18 -8.85 7.78 3.73
N ARG A 19 -9.97 8.51 3.85
CA ARG A 19 -10.95 8.21 4.87
C ARG A 19 -11.56 6.82 4.67
N LEU A 20 -11.84 6.46 3.42
CA LEU A 20 -12.41 5.14 3.12
C LEU A 20 -11.43 4.01 3.47
N ILE A 21 -10.15 4.21 3.20
CA ILE A 21 -9.15 3.22 3.57
C ILE A 21 -9.09 3.08 5.09
N GLN A 22 -9.14 4.19 5.82
CA GLN A 22 -9.13 4.15 7.28
C GLN A 22 -10.38 3.43 7.81
N GLU A 23 -11.54 3.68 7.23
CA GLU A 23 -12.74 2.97 7.62
C GLU A 23 -12.66 1.48 7.31
N ALA A 24 -12.11 1.14 6.16
CA ALA A 24 -11.94 -0.27 5.80
C ALA A 24 -11.04 -0.99 6.81
N LEU A 25 -9.96 -0.34 7.24
CA LEU A 25 -9.09 -0.91 8.26
C LEU A 25 -9.82 -1.10 9.58
N SER A 26 -10.64 -0.12 9.98
CA SER A 26 -11.41 -0.23 11.22
C SER A 26 -12.41 -1.37 11.16
N LEU A 27 -13.05 -1.57 10.03
CA LEU A 27 -14.01 -2.66 9.87
C LEU A 27 -13.33 -4.03 9.95
N GLN A 28 -12.06 -4.11 9.59
CA GLN A 28 -11.28 -5.34 9.72
C GLN A 28 -10.67 -5.49 11.11
N GLU A 29 -10.95 -4.54 12.01
CA GLU A 29 -10.44 -4.55 13.37
C GLU A 29 -8.91 -4.55 13.44
N ILE A 30 -8.28 -3.89 12.47
CA ILE A 30 -6.84 -3.77 12.41
C ILE A 30 -6.41 -2.56 13.26
N GLN A 31 -5.51 -2.78 14.20
CA GLN A 31 -4.86 -1.69 14.91
C GLN A 31 -3.67 -1.24 14.08
N TYR A 32 -3.63 0.03 13.72
CA TYR A 32 -2.62 0.51 12.79
C TYR A 32 -2.08 1.87 13.19
N ASP A 33 -0.86 2.10 12.74
CA ASP A 33 -0.20 3.40 12.78
C ASP A 33 0.04 3.78 11.33
N LEU A 34 -0.58 4.88 10.89
CA LEU A 34 -0.57 5.26 9.49
C LEU A 34 0.39 6.42 9.26
N THR A 35 1.36 6.20 8.37
CA THR A 35 2.18 7.29 7.84
C THR A 35 1.61 7.62 6.47
N HIS A 36 1.08 8.82 6.34
CA HIS A 36 0.38 9.24 5.13
C HIS A 36 1.12 10.39 4.45
N VAL A 37 1.37 10.23 3.16
CA VAL A 37 1.91 11.29 2.32
C VAL A 37 1.03 11.46 1.08
N GLU A 38 1.11 12.62 0.43
CA GLU A 38 0.18 12.96 -0.64
C GLU A 38 0.84 13.07 -2.01
N THR A 39 2.15 13.13 -2.09
CA THR A 39 2.85 13.31 -3.36
C THR A 39 3.95 12.28 -3.52
N ALA A 40 4.35 12.06 -4.77
CA ALA A 40 5.46 11.15 -5.05
C ALA A 40 6.76 11.64 -4.44
N ASP A 41 6.99 12.96 -4.48
CA ASP A 41 8.22 13.53 -3.90
C ASP A 41 8.32 13.24 -2.41
N GLU A 42 7.23 13.45 -1.68
CA GLU A 42 7.21 13.14 -0.25
C GLU A 42 7.43 11.67 0.03
N ALA A 43 6.77 10.83 -0.79
CA ALA A 43 6.88 9.39 -0.63
C ALA A 43 8.32 8.91 -0.82
N ILE A 44 8.98 9.40 -1.86
CA ILE A 44 10.36 8.98 -2.16
C ILE A 44 11.30 9.44 -1.05
N ARG A 45 11.13 10.66 -0.55
CA ARG A 45 11.94 11.13 0.57
C ARG A 45 11.78 10.26 1.80
N ALA A 46 10.53 9.92 2.14
CA ALA A 46 10.27 9.07 3.30
C ALA A 46 10.85 7.67 3.11
N ILE A 47 10.68 7.11 1.91
CA ILE A 47 11.19 5.77 1.60
C ILE A 47 12.71 5.73 1.73
N ASN A 48 13.38 6.77 1.24
CA ASN A 48 14.85 6.81 1.29
C ASN A 48 15.41 6.98 2.69
N GLN A 49 14.59 7.37 3.65
CA GLN A 49 15.01 7.49 5.04
C GLN A 49 14.88 6.19 5.83
N TYR A 50 14.13 5.23 5.32
CA TYR A 50 14.02 3.94 6.01
C TYR A 50 15.36 3.22 5.97
N GLY A 51 15.71 2.62 7.10
CA GLY A 51 16.97 1.92 7.22
C GLY A 51 18.09 2.74 7.82
N SER A 52 17.94 4.07 7.92
CA SER A 52 18.92 4.91 8.59
C SER A 52 18.81 4.78 10.11
N GLN A 53 17.64 4.34 10.59
CA GLN A 53 17.43 4.05 11.99
C GLN A 53 16.79 2.67 12.10
N ALA A 54 17.31 1.85 13.02
CA ALA A 54 16.85 0.50 13.15
C ALA A 54 15.39 0.43 13.61
N GLY A 55 14.62 -0.49 13.03
CA GLY A 55 13.33 -0.88 13.55
C GLY A 55 12.14 -0.05 13.10
N ASN A 56 12.34 0.90 12.20
CA ASN A 56 11.25 1.80 11.80
C ASN A 56 10.80 1.58 10.37
N VAL A 57 10.57 0.34 9.98
CA VAL A 57 10.05 0.06 8.64
C VAL A 57 8.55 -0.24 8.72
N PRO A 58 7.80 0.05 7.67
CA PRO A 58 6.38 -0.29 7.66
C PRO A 58 6.17 -1.79 7.48
N ASP A 59 4.98 -2.24 7.86
CA ASP A 59 4.55 -3.61 7.59
C ASP A 59 3.90 -3.75 6.21
N LEU A 60 3.47 -2.63 5.64
CA LEU A 60 2.79 -2.62 4.35
C LEU A 60 2.94 -1.24 3.73
N ILE A 61 3.18 -1.23 2.42
CA ILE A 61 3.20 -0.01 1.63
C ILE A 61 2.04 -0.03 0.66
N LEU A 62 1.19 0.98 0.75
CA LEU A 62 0.05 1.16 -0.15
C LEU A 62 0.24 2.44 -0.92
N LEU A 63 -0.02 2.41 -2.22
CA LEU A 63 0.07 3.63 -2.99
C LEU A 63 -0.96 3.69 -4.10
N ASP A 64 -1.51 4.89 -4.33
CA ASP A 64 -2.33 5.15 -5.50
C ASP A 64 -1.41 5.36 -6.70
N PHE A 65 -1.83 4.86 -7.84
CA PHE A 65 -1.05 5.00 -9.07
C PHE A 65 -1.17 6.41 -9.66
N ASN A 66 -2.23 7.14 -9.33
CA ASN A 66 -2.49 8.49 -9.84
C ASN A 66 -2.29 9.52 -8.74
N ILE A 67 -1.05 9.91 -8.53
CA ILE A 67 -0.69 10.87 -7.48
C ILE A 67 0.06 12.05 -8.09
N PRO A 68 0.01 13.24 -7.47
CA PRO A 68 0.71 14.40 -8.01
C PRO A 68 2.19 14.41 -7.69
N ARG A 69 2.90 15.30 -8.33
CA ARG A 69 4.31 15.60 -8.10
C ARG A 69 5.18 14.38 -8.23
N GLY A 70 5.16 13.81 -9.42
CA GLY A 70 5.98 12.69 -9.78
C GLY A 70 5.16 11.51 -10.21
N ASP A 71 5.78 10.35 -10.22
CA ASP A 71 5.21 9.15 -10.78
C ASP A 71 5.24 8.04 -9.75
N ALA A 72 4.12 7.33 -9.61
CA ALA A 72 4.04 6.19 -8.70
C ALA A 72 5.07 5.12 -9.05
N ARG A 73 5.44 5.00 -10.32
CA ARG A 73 6.48 4.06 -10.73
C ARG A 73 7.82 4.38 -10.09
N ASP A 74 8.12 5.66 -9.92
CA ASP A 74 9.36 6.06 -9.24
C ASP A 74 9.33 5.70 -7.77
N ILE A 75 8.16 5.72 -7.15
CA ILE A 75 8.02 5.28 -5.76
C ILE A 75 8.34 3.79 -5.66
N LEU A 76 7.77 2.99 -6.54
CA LEU A 76 8.03 1.54 -6.54
C LEU A 76 9.50 1.25 -6.77
N MET A 77 10.15 2.01 -7.64
CA MET A 77 11.58 1.85 -7.86
C MET A 77 12.39 2.21 -6.62
N ALA A 78 12.02 3.28 -5.94
CA ALA A 78 12.71 3.66 -4.71
C ALA A 78 12.59 2.58 -3.63
N VAL A 79 11.40 1.98 -3.52
CA VAL A 79 11.20 0.88 -2.58
C VAL A 79 12.10 -0.30 -2.94
N SER A 80 12.16 -0.66 -4.22
CA SER A 80 12.95 -1.81 -4.64
C SER A 80 14.46 -1.61 -4.44
N LYS A 81 14.91 -0.36 -4.44
CA LYS A 81 16.32 -0.05 -4.24
C LYS A 81 16.73 0.05 -2.78
N ASN A 82 15.77 0.04 -1.87
CA ASN A 82 16.07 0.18 -0.44
C ASN A 82 16.08 -1.20 0.22
N PRO A 83 17.26 -1.71 0.60
CA PRO A 83 17.33 -3.04 1.20
C PRO A 83 16.59 -3.16 2.54
N ALA A 84 16.38 -2.06 3.25
CA ALA A 84 15.62 -2.09 4.50
C ALA A 84 14.15 -2.46 4.26
N LEU A 85 13.65 -2.27 3.04
CA LEU A 85 12.26 -2.56 2.69
C LEU A 85 12.09 -3.90 1.98
N LYS A 86 13.16 -4.65 1.86
CA LYS A 86 13.09 -5.97 1.24
C LYS A 86 12.12 -6.85 2.01
N GLY A 87 11.22 -7.49 1.31
CA GLY A 87 10.23 -8.36 1.93
C GLY A 87 8.99 -7.66 2.45
N ILE A 88 8.99 -6.33 2.48
CA ILE A 88 7.79 -5.60 2.88
C ILE A 88 6.80 -5.63 1.71
N PRO A 89 5.56 -6.07 1.94
CA PRO A 89 4.58 -6.09 0.85
C PRO A 89 4.22 -4.68 0.42
N LYS A 90 4.05 -4.52 -0.88
CA LYS A 90 3.62 -3.27 -1.46
C LYS A 90 2.49 -3.52 -2.44
N ALA A 91 1.46 -2.72 -2.34
CA ALA A 91 0.28 -2.87 -3.16
C ALA A 91 -0.15 -1.52 -3.73
N VAL A 92 -0.67 -1.55 -4.93
CA VAL A 92 -1.26 -0.38 -5.57
C VAL A 92 -2.76 -0.42 -5.35
N VAL A 93 -3.35 0.69 -4.90
CA VAL A 93 -4.79 0.82 -4.71
C VAL A 93 -5.25 1.97 -5.58
N THR A 94 -5.95 1.67 -6.68
CA THR A 94 -6.22 2.68 -7.69
C THR A 94 -7.57 2.46 -8.37
N SER A 95 -8.14 3.54 -8.90
CA SER A 95 -9.34 3.45 -9.73
C SER A 95 -9.04 3.13 -11.19
N SER A 96 -7.78 3.04 -11.57
CA SER A 96 -7.40 2.69 -12.94
C SER A 96 -7.74 1.23 -13.24
N VAL A 97 -8.34 1.01 -14.42
CA VAL A 97 -8.61 -0.34 -14.91
C VAL A 97 -7.72 -0.69 -16.11
N ALA A 98 -6.75 0.15 -16.41
CA ALA A 98 -5.88 -0.06 -17.57
C ALA A 98 -4.94 -1.25 -17.34
N PRO A 99 -4.96 -2.25 -18.23
CA PRO A 99 -4.06 -3.39 -18.07
C PRO A 99 -2.59 -3.00 -18.06
N ARG A 100 -2.23 -1.91 -18.77
CA ARG A 100 -0.85 -1.43 -18.78
C ARG A 100 -0.41 -0.98 -17.38
N ASP A 101 -1.27 -0.26 -16.67
CA ASP A 101 -0.92 0.21 -15.33
C ASP A 101 -0.71 -0.97 -14.39
N ARG A 102 -1.60 -1.95 -14.46
CA ARG A 102 -1.47 -3.16 -13.67
C ARG A 102 -0.16 -3.89 -13.95
N GLN A 103 0.15 -4.08 -15.23
CA GLN A 103 1.36 -4.79 -15.59
C GLN A 103 2.60 -4.04 -15.15
N GLN A 104 2.62 -2.72 -15.32
CA GLN A 104 3.76 -1.92 -14.90
C GLN A 104 3.97 -1.98 -13.39
N ALA A 105 2.89 -1.91 -12.62
CA ALA A 105 3.00 -2.00 -11.17
C ALA A 105 3.57 -3.35 -10.74
N LEU A 106 3.07 -4.43 -11.32
CA LEU A 106 3.56 -5.77 -11.00
C LEU A 106 5.01 -5.96 -11.41
N ASP A 107 5.39 -5.44 -12.58
CA ASP A 107 6.77 -5.53 -13.06
C ASP A 107 7.73 -4.78 -12.15
N LEU A 108 7.27 -3.73 -11.50
CA LEU A 108 8.08 -2.93 -10.58
C LEU A 108 8.03 -3.45 -9.15
N GLY A 109 7.39 -4.60 -8.92
CA GLY A 109 7.47 -5.29 -7.65
C GLY A 109 6.25 -5.20 -6.76
N ALA A 110 5.15 -4.58 -7.21
CA ALA A 110 3.93 -4.59 -6.42
C ALA A 110 3.38 -6.02 -6.35
N GLN A 111 3.05 -6.47 -5.16
CA GLN A 111 2.45 -7.80 -4.99
C GLN A 111 1.00 -7.83 -5.40
N CYS A 112 0.30 -6.71 -5.22
CA CYS A 112 -1.11 -6.61 -5.57
C CYS A 112 -1.40 -5.33 -6.31
N PHE A 113 -2.37 -5.41 -7.19
CA PHE A 113 -2.94 -4.24 -7.83
C PHE A 113 -4.43 -4.26 -7.48
N ILE A 114 -4.83 -3.38 -6.57
CA ILE A 114 -6.17 -3.40 -5.99
C ILE A 114 -7.01 -2.32 -6.65
N TYR A 115 -8.11 -2.71 -7.26
CA TYR A 115 -9.04 -1.79 -7.85
C TYR A 115 -9.89 -1.14 -6.78
N LYS A 116 -10.10 0.19 -6.89
CA LYS A 116 -11.01 0.93 -6.01
C LYS A 116 -12.41 0.85 -6.60
N PRO A 117 -13.30 0.01 -6.08
CA PRO A 117 -14.66 -0.01 -6.64
C PRO A 117 -15.38 1.28 -6.31
N PRO A 118 -16.23 1.78 -7.22
CA PRO A 118 -16.98 3.02 -6.96
C PRO A 118 -18.08 2.85 -5.93
N ASP A 119 -18.54 1.64 -5.71
CA ASP A 119 -19.54 1.36 -4.69
C ASP A 119 -18.91 1.37 -3.30
N LEU A 120 -19.50 2.10 -2.37
CA LEU A 120 -18.94 2.27 -1.03
C LEU A 120 -18.79 0.94 -0.30
N ASP A 121 -19.84 0.13 -0.28
CA ASP A 121 -19.80 -1.13 0.44
C ASP A 121 -18.76 -2.07 -0.17
N ALA A 122 -18.67 -2.10 -1.49
CA ALA A 122 -17.68 -2.92 -2.17
C ALA A 122 -16.27 -2.43 -1.84
N PHE A 123 -16.05 -1.13 -1.83
CA PHE A 123 -14.74 -0.57 -1.47
C PHE A 123 -14.35 -1.03 -0.06
N LEU A 124 -15.23 -0.81 0.90
CA LEU A 124 -14.90 -1.14 2.29
C LEU A 124 -14.62 -2.63 2.48
N ALA A 125 -15.42 -3.48 1.83
CA ALA A 125 -15.24 -4.92 1.98
C ALA A 125 -14.02 -5.43 1.24
N GLU A 126 -13.86 -5.07 -0.03
CA GLU A 126 -12.83 -5.66 -0.88
C GLU A 126 -11.45 -5.08 -0.59
N VAL A 127 -11.35 -3.77 -0.47
CA VAL A 127 -10.06 -3.14 -0.14
C VAL A 127 -9.64 -3.56 1.27
N GLY A 128 -10.57 -3.52 2.21
CA GLY A 128 -10.26 -3.89 3.59
C GLY A 128 -9.80 -5.33 3.73
N SER A 129 -10.51 -6.27 3.10
CA SER A 129 -10.13 -7.69 3.22
C SER A 129 -8.80 -7.96 2.54
N THR A 130 -8.52 -7.30 1.42
CA THR A 130 -7.24 -7.49 0.74
C THR A 130 -6.09 -6.97 1.59
N ILE A 131 -6.26 -5.79 2.20
CA ILE A 131 -5.24 -5.25 3.10
C ILE A 131 -5.01 -6.18 4.29
N ALA A 132 -6.10 -6.68 4.88
CA ALA A 132 -5.97 -7.61 6.00
C ALA A 132 -5.21 -8.86 5.60
N ASN A 133 -5.48 -9.38 4.42
CA ASN A 133 -4.76 -10.55 3.92
C ASN A 133 -3.28 -10.26 3.73
N LEU A 134 -2.95 -9.10 3.18
CA LEU A 134 -1.55 -8.72 2.99
C LEU A 134 -0.80 -8.62 4.31
N LEU A 135 -1.45 -8.07 5.33
CA LEU A 135 -0.84 -7.91 6.64
C LEU A 135 -0.67 -9.23 7.39
N ASN A 136 -1.52 -10.19 7.10
CA ASN A 136 -1.55 -11.45 7.85
C ASN A 136 -0.84 -12.59 7.15
N GLN A 137 -0.33 -12.38 5.93
CA GLN A 137 0.36 -13.44 5.23
C GLN A 137 1.78 -13.61 5.71
N ASP A 138 2.21 -14.88 5.70
CA ASP A 138 3.59 -15.22 5.96
C ASP A 138 4.42 -14.80 4.75
N GLN A 139 5.40 -13.96 4.97
CA GLN A 139 6.24 -13.44 3.89
C GLN A 139 7.02 -14.53 3.17
N SER A 140 7.29 -15.64 3.83
CA SER A 140 8.02 -16.73 3.21
C SER A 140 7.23 -17.46 2.14
N ARG A 141 5.92 -17.31 2.13
CA ARG A 141 5.05 -17.99 1.17
C ARG A 141 4.74 -17.17 -0.07
N GLY A 142 5.16 -15.92 -0.08
CA GLY A 142 4.71 -15.01 -1.10
C GLY A 142 3.25 -14.63 -0.89
N ILE A 143 2.78 -13.65 -1.61
CA ILE A 143 1.46 -13.08 -1.39
C ILE A 143 0.56 -13.43 -2.56
N ALA A 144 -0.53 -14.11 -2.25
CA ALA A 144 -1.57 -14.36 -3.23
C ALA A 144 -2.57 -13.22 -3.18
N CYS A 145 -2.50 -12.37 -4.17
CA CYS A 145 -3.48 -11.31 -4.35
C CYS A 145 -4.56 -11.81 -5.28
N LYS A 146 -5.80 -11.67 -4.87
CA LYS A 146 -6.89 -12.07 -5.75
C LYS A 146 -6.87 -11.20 -6.98
N ALA A 147 -6.75 -11.82 -8.13
CA ALA A 147 -6.73 -11.11 -9.39
C ALA A 147 -8.06 -10.39 -9.61
N GLN A 148 -7.99 -9.22 -10.13
CA GLN A 148 -9.15 -8.44 -10.50
C GLN A 148 -9.48 -8.60 -11.96
#